data_b1360a6c50a076164413b839efc4bb72
#
_entry.id   b1360a6c50a076164413b839efc4bb72
#
_cell.length_a   1.000
_cell.length_b   1.000
_cell.length_c   1.000
_cell.angle_alpha   90.00
_cell.angle_beta   90.00
_cell.angle_gamma   90.00
#
_symmetry.space_group_name_H-M   'P 1'
#
loop_
_entity.id
_entity.type
_entity.pdbx_description
1 polymer ?
#
loop_
_entity_poly.entity_id
_entity_poly.type
_entity_poly.pdbx_seq_one_letter_code
_entity_poly.pdbx_strand_id
1 'polypeptide(L)'
;KGFGFLLGSLLLAFLGFQLSLILMAGLLSIILILVFIYLNNDFSKIKKDVKFSEVFSKNKNINYLSFGRVFLFGARDTWLVVGLPVFLYSIMSDGSIDANKKAFFVIGTFMAVWTIFYGFVQGITPKILSQNVSIGKQTKYWASLLIGIPILLLLLSSYFEEYKLYITISVLFIF
;
A
#
# COMPACT_ATOMS: atom_id res chain seq x y z
N LYS A 1 -1.65 -0.21 9.11
CA LYS A 1 -1.99 0.44 7.84
C LYS A 1 -3.51 0.42 7.57
N GLY A 2 -4.21 -0.72 7.67
CA GLY A 2 -5.66 -0.81 7.42
C GLY A 2 -6.49 0.18 8.23
N PHE A 3 -6.25 0.29 9.54
CA PHE A 3 -6.89 1.30 10.39
C PHE A 3 -6.63 2.74 9.92
N GLY A 4 -5.42 3.02 9.40
CA GLY A 4 -5.10 4.34 8.86
C GLY A 4 -5.94 4.69 7.64
N PHE A 5 -6.18 3.74 6.74
CA PHE A 5 -7.09 3.94 5.60
C PHE A 5 -8.52 4.21 6.06
N LEU A 6 -9.03 3.43 7.02
CA LEU A 6 -10.38 3.62 7.55
C LEU A 6 -10.53 5.00 8.21
N LEU A 7 -9.64 5.37 9.12
CA LEU A 7 -9.67 6.67 9.78
C LEU A 7 -9.54 7.83 8.79
N GLY A 8 -8.60 7.72 7.84
CA GLY A 8 -8.42 8.76 6.81
C GLY A 8 -9.66 8.95 5.95
N SER A 9 -10.31 7.85 5.54
CA SER A 9 -11.53 7.93 4.74
C SER A 9 -12.73 8.47 5.52
N LEU A 10 -12.86 8.11 6.81
CA LEU A 10 -13.88 8.67 7.69
C LEU A 10 -13.70 10.19 7.86
N LEU A 11 -12.47 10.63 8.12
CA LEU A 11 -12.16 12.05 8.23
C LEU A 11 -12.52 12.79 6.94
N LEU A 12 -12.12 12.25 5.78
CA LEU A 12 -12.44 12.85 4.48
C LEU A 12 -13.95 12.91 4.20
N ALA A 13 -14.69 11.84 4.56
CA ALA A 13 -16.12 11.77 4.33
C ALA A 13 -16.92 12.74 5.22
N PHE A 14 -16.53 12.90 6.50
CA PHE A 14 -17.28 13.72 7.46
C PHE A 14 -16.80 15.17 7.54
N LEU A 15 -15.50 15.41 7.52
CA LEU A 15 -14.89 16.73 7.70
C LEU A 15 -14.48 17.41 6.39
N GLY A 16 -14.40 16.63 5.30
CA GLY A 16 -13.87 17.10 4.04
C GLY A 16 -12.32 17.22 4.05
N PHE A 17 -11.75 17.57 2.92
CA PHE A 17 -10.30 17.51 2.70
C PHE A 17 -9.52 18.46 3.61
N GLN A 18 -9.92 19.72 3.68
CA GLN A 18 -9.16 20.77 4.36
C GLN A 18 -9.11 20.56 5.88
N LEU A 19 -10.26 20.30 6.53
CA LEU A 19 -10.33 20.08 7.97
C LEU A 19 -9.64 18.76 8.37
N SER A 20 -9.74 17.72 7.54
CA SER A 20 -9.03 16.45 7.76
C SER A 20 -7.52 16.66 7.78
N LEU A 21 -6.95 17.43 6.86
CA LEU A 21 -5.52 17.75 6.85
C LEU A 21 -5.09 18.53 8.08
N ILE A 22 -5.87 19.55 8.49
CA ILE A 22 -5.57 20.35 9.68
C ILE A 22 -5.58 19.45 10.93
N LEU A 23 -6.58 18.59 11.07
CA LEU A 23 -6.68 17.68 12.21
C LEU A 23 -5.52 16.69 12.24
N MET A 24 -5.16 16.09 11.11
CA MET A 24 -4.01 15.18 11.02
C MET A 24 -2.69 15.90 11.34
N ALA A 25 -2.50 17.12 10.82
CA ALA A 25 -1.32 17.92 11.13
C ALA A 25 -1.24 18.26 12.63
N GLY A 26 -2.37 18.61 13.26
CA GLY A 26 -2.45 18.85 14.69
C GLY A 26 -2.07 17.63 15.51
N LEU A 27 -2.61 16.45 15.19
CA LEU A 27 -2.28 15.20 15.87
C LEU A 27 -0.79 14.85 15.72
N LEU A 28 -0.23 14.99 14.51
CA LEU A 28 1.19 14.77 14.28
C LEU A 28 2.06 15.75 15.06
N SER A 29 1.65 17.02 15.17
CA SER A 29 2.35 18.02 15.98
C SER A 29 2.36 17.67 17.46
N ILE A 30 1.23 17.16 18.00
CA ILE A 30 1.15 16.69 19.38
C ILE A 30 2.11 15.51 19.59
N ILE A 31 2.08 14.52 18.68
CA ILE A 31 3.00 13.37 18.76
C ILE A 31 4.46 13.85 18.72
N LEU A 32 4.79 14.79 17.83
CA LEU A 32 6.13 15.34 17.73
C LEU A 32 6.57 16.00 19.04
N ILE A 33 5.70 16.80 19.66
CA ILE A 33 5.97 17.45 20.95
C ILE A 33 6.20 16.38 22.04
N LEU A 34 5.35 15.35 22.10
CA LEU A 34 5.51 14.24 23.03
C LEU A 34 6.84 13.51 22.84
N VAL A 35 7.22 13.27 21.59
CA VAL A 35 8.53 12.67 21.26
C VAL A 35 9.67 13.53 21.78
N PHE A 36 9.64 14.85 21.56
CA PHE A 36 10.68 15.74 22.08
C PHE A 36 10.76 15.79 23.61
N ILE A 37 9.61 15.67 24.30
CA ILE A 37 9.57 15.71 25.76
C ILE A 37 10.04 14.38 26.38
N TYR A 38 9.59 13.26 25.82
CA TYR A 38 9.81 11.94 26.43
C TYR A 38 10.96 11.14 25.83
N LEU A 39 11.44 11.51 24.63
CA LEU A 39 12.55 10.79 24.01
C LEU A 39 13.87 11.24 24.67
N ASN A 40 14.44 10.39 25.50
CA ASN A 40 15.73 10.61 26.11
C ASN A 40 16.84 10.52 25.04
N ASN A 41 17.83 11.41 25.11
CA ASN A 41 18.95 11.52 24.16
C ASN A 41 19.84 10.25 24.07
N ASP A 42 19.64 9.25 24.95
CA ASP A 42 20.42 8.02 24.97
C ASP A 42 20.03 6.99 23.91
N PHE A 43 18.92 7.20 23.16
CA PHE A 43 18.47 6.23 22.14
C PHE A 43 19.29 6.22 20.85
N SER A 44 20.16 7.18 20.64
CA SER A 44 20.93 7.21 19.39
C SER A 44 22.42 7.35 19.62
N LYS A 45 23.08 6.30 20.09
CA LYS A 45 24.48 6.09 19.76
C LYS A 45 24.58 5.62 18.30
N ILE A 46 24.09 6.43 17.39
CA ILE A 46 24.37 6.26 15.95
C ILE A 46 25.87 6.44 15.81
N LYS A 47 26.56 5.42 15.32
CA LYS A 47 27.95 5.58 14.87
C LYS A 47 27.99 6.77 13.91
N LYS A 48 28.66 7.84 14.33
CA LYS A 48 28.71 9.13 13.64
C LYS A 48 29.27 9.10 12.21
N ASP A 49 29.78 7.96 11.74
CA ASP A 49 30.53 7.85 10.50
C ASP A 49 29.97 6.84 9.50
N VAL A 50 28.64 6.74 9.37
CA VAL A 50 28.04 5.95 8.27
C VAL A 50 28.23 6.74 6.98
N LYS A 51 29.23 6.37 6.18
CA LYS A 51 29.46 6.98 4.86
C LYS A 51 28.39 6.52 3.88
N PHE A 52 28.02 7.37 2.95
CA PHE A 52 27.06 7.04 1.87
C PHE A 52 27.46 5.76 1.10
N SER A 53 28.77 5.45 1.05
CA SER A 53 29.27 4.21 0.46
C SER A 53 28.87 2.93 1.20
N GLU A 54 28.45 3.03 2.47
CA GLU A 54 28.00 1.89 3.29
C GLU A 54 26.52 1.54 3.06
N VAL A 55 25.79 2.36 2.30
CA VAL A 55 24.43 2.04 1.83
C VAL A 55 24.43 0.81 0.92
N PHE A 56 25.53 0.60 0.19
CA PHE A 56 25.71 -0.58 -0.63
C PHE A 56 26.45 -1.66 0.15
N SER A 57 25.86 -2.85 0.22
CA SER A 57 26.51 -4.01 0.84
C SER A 57 27.75 -4.44 0.04
N LYS A 58 28.76 -4.94 0.74
CA LYS A 58 29.90 -5.59 0.10
C LYS A 58 29.50 -6.83 -0.71
N ASN A 59 28.36 -7.45 -0.38
CA ASN A 59 27.81 -8.58 -1.11
C ASN A 59 26.91 -8.12 -2.25
N LYS A 60 27.32 -8.39 -3.49
CA LYS A 60 26.57 -8.03 -4.70
C LYS A 60 25.15 -8.59 -4.73
N ASN A 61 24.94 -9.80 -4.20
CA ASN A 61 23.60 -10.42 -4.18
C ASN A 61 22.62 -9.64 -3.30
N ILE A 62 23.08 -9.06 -2.19
CA ILE A 62 22.26 -8.21 -1.32
C ILE A 62 21.87 -6.92 -2.06
N ASN A 63 22.78 -6.34 -2.82
CA ASN A 63 22.52 -5.13 -3.59
C ASN A 63 21.51 -5.39 -4.71
N TYR A 64 21.63 -6.51 -5.44
CA TYR A 64 20.62 -6.91 -6.46
C TYR A 64 19.25 -7.16 -5.83
N LEU A 65 19.21 -7.82 -4.68
CA LEU A 65 17.95 -8.04 -3.96
C LEU A 65 17.33 -6.71 -3.51
N SER A 66 18.13 -5.81 -2.95
CA SER A 66 17.67 -4.49 -2.51
C SER A 66 17.14 -3.67 -3.68
N PHE A 67 17.83 -3.67 -4.81
CA PHE A 67 17.40 -3.01 -6.03
C PHE A 67 16.06 -3.57 -6.55
N GLY A 68 15.94 -4.90 -6.63
CA GLY A 68 14.68 -5.54 -7.01
C GLY A 68 13.52 -5.17 -6.07
N ARG A 69 13.78 -5.07 -4.75
CA ARG A 69 12.77 -4.67 -3.77
C ARG A 69 12.31 -3.22 -3.94
N VAL A 70 13.19 -2.29 -4.30
CA VAL A 70 12.81 -0.90 -4.59
C VAL A 70 11.76 -0.84 -5.69
N PHE A 71 11.99 -1.53 -6.82
CA PHE A 71 11.02 -1.56 -7.91
C PHE A 71 9.73 -2.28 -7.54
N LEU A 72 9.82 -3.41 -6.84
CA LEU A 72 8.64 -4.17 -6.42
C LEU A 72 7.74 -3.36 -5.49
N PHE A 73 8.32 -2.73 -4.46
CA PHE A 73 7.56 -1.91 -3.53
C PHE A 73 7.06 -0.62 -4.17
N GLY A 74 7.88 0.02 -5.01
CA GLY A 74 7.49 1.21 -5.75
C GLY A 74 6.30 0.94 -6.68
N ALA A 75 6.35 -0.12 -7.47
CA ALA A 75 5.26 -0.52 -8.36
C ALA A 75 3.98 -0.83 -7.57
N ARG A 76 4.08 -1.63 -6.50
CA ARG A 76 2.95 -1.96 -5.63
C ARG A 76 2.32 -0.70 -5.03
N ASP A 77 3.13 0.18 -4.45
CA ASP A 77 2.61 1.35 -3.75
C ASP A 77 2.01 2.36 -4.73
N THR A 78 2.60 2.54 -5.91
CA THR A 78 2.00 3.38 -6.98
C THR A 78 0.64 2.84 -7.41
N TRP A 79 0.53 1.54 -7.61
CA TRP A 79 -0.72 0.91 -8.01
C TRP A 79 -1.77 0.94 -6.91
N LEU A 80 -1.45 0.43 -5.71
CA LEU A 80 -2.43 0.24 -4.63
C LEU A 80 -2.77 1.52 -3.89
N VAL A 81 -1.81 2.41 -3.66
CA VAL A 81 -2.02 3.60 -2.82
C VAL A 81 -2.50 4.79 -3.65
N VAL A 82 -2.15 4.85 -4.91
CA VAL A 82 -2.51 5.97 -5.80
C VAL A 82 -3.46 5.53 -6.91
N GLY A 83 -3.04 4.60 -7.76
CA GLY A 83 -3.78 4.23 -8.96
C GLY A 83 -5.17 3.69 -8.66
N LEU A 84 -5.26 2.74 -7.75
CA LEU A 84 -6.54 2.10 -7.42
C LEU A 84 -7.55 3.04 -6.75
N PRO A 85 -7.21 3.82 -5.71
CA PRO A 85 -8.15 4.78 -5.14
C PRO A 85 -8.62 5.84 -6.15
N VAL A 86 -7.73 6.36 -7.00
CA VAL A 86 -8.09 7.33 -8.04
C VAL A 86 -9.02 6.69 -9.07
N PHE A 87 -8.74 5.47 -9.52
CA PHE A 87 -9.61 4.74 -10.44
C PHE A 87 -10.99 4.48 -9.84
N LEU A 88 -11.06 3.98 -8.61
CA LEU A 88 -12.35 3.75 -7.93
C LEU A 88 -13.12 5.05 -7.73
N TYR A 89 -12.43 6.13 -7.35
CA TYR A 89 -13.05 7.44 -7.22
C TYR A 89 -13.63 7.94 -8.54
N SER A 90 -12.92 7.79 -9.64
CA SER A 90 -13.39 8.23 -10.98
C SER A 90 -14.64 7.49 -11.46
N ILE A 91 -14.88 6.26 -10.99
CA ILE A 91 -16.06 5.48 -11.32
C ILE A 91 -17.24 5.78 -10.36
N MET A 92 -16.94 6.05 -9.09
CA MET A 92 -17.95 6.15 -8.03
C MET A 92 -18.44 7.58 -7.77
N SER A 93 -17.71 8.59 -8.23
CA SER A 93 -18.05 10.00 -8.02
C SER A 93 -18.45 10.68 -9.33
N ASP A 94 -19.59 11.36 -9.30
CA ASP A 94 -20.06 12.28 -10.36
C ASP A 94 -19.68 13.75 -10.09
N GLY A 95 -18.87 14.00 -9.04
CA GLY A 95 -18.45 15.34 -8.61
C GLY A 95 -19.40 16.00 -7.60
N SER A 96 -20.56 15.43 -7.31
CA SER A 96 -21.45 15.95 -6.27
C SER A 96 -20.89 15.72 -4.87
N ILE A 97 -21.26 16.57 -3.90
CA ILE A 97 -20.74 16.48 -2.52
C ILE A 97 -21.09 15.13 -1.89
N ASP A 98 -22.31 14.65 -2.11
CA ASP A 98 -22.78 13.39 -1.51
C ASP A 98 -22.15 12.17 -2.17
N ALA A 99 -21.98 12.17 -3.50
CA ALA A 99 -21.26 11.11 -4.20
C ALA A 99 -19.78 11.07 -3.77
N ASN A 100 -19.14 12.22 -3.61
CA ASN A 100 -17.77 12.30 -3.12
C ASN A 100 -17.62 11.69 -1.72
N LYS A 101 -18.50 12.05 -0.78
CA LYS A 101 -18.50 11.49 0.58
C LYS A 101 -18.66 9.97 0.56
N LYS A 102 -19.65 9.48 -0.21
CA LYS A 102 -19.90 8.05 -0.38
C LYS A 102 -18.71 7.33 -1.01
N ALA A 103 -18.11 7.91 -2.05
CA ALA A 103 -16.91 7.35 -2.69
C ALA A 103 -15.75 7.25 -1.71
N PHE A 104 -15.41 8.30 -0.97
CA PHE A 104 -14.34 8.26 0.04
C PHE A 104 -14.58 7.21 1.11
N PHE A 105 -15.81 7.11 1.62
CA PHE A 105 -16.14 6.11 2.64
C PHE A 105 -15.98 4.68 2.11
N VAL A 106 -16.54 4.39 0.94
CA VAL A 106 -16.49 3.03 0.34
C VAL A 106 -15.06 2.65 -0.03
N ILE A 107 -14.31 3.55 -0.69
CA ILE A 107 -12.92 3.29 -1.07
C ILE A 107 -12.05 3.07 0.16
N GLY A 108 -12.17 3.91 1.18
CA GLY A 108 -11.38 3.78 2.39
C GLY A 108 -11.70 2.50 3.18
N THR A 109 -12.97 2.13 3.27
CA THR A 109 -13.39 0.87 3.89
C THR A 109 -12.85 -0.33 3.11
N PHE A 110 -12.98 -0.30 1.79
CA PHE A 110 -12.40 -1.34 0.93
C PHE A 110 -10.89 -1.48 1.13
N MET A 111 -10.15 -0.37 1.07
CA MET A 111 -8.69 -0.37 1.27
C MET A 111 -8.30 -0.85 2.67
N ALA A 112 -9.08 -0.51 3.70
CA ALA A 112 -8.86 -0.98 5.06
C ALA A 112 -9.02 -2.49 5.17
N VAL A 113 -10.15 -3.02 4.72
CA VAL A 113 -10.46 -4.46 4.75
C VAL A 113 -9.44 -5.24 3.93
N TRP A 114 -9.15 -4.78 2.72
CA TRP A 114 -8.18 -5.42 1.83
C TRP A 114 -6.78 -5.45 2.47
N THR A 115 -6.33 -4.35 3.07
CA THR A 115 -5.00 -4.27 3.72
C THR A 115 -4.91 -5.20 4.94
N ILE A 116 -6.00 -5.31 5.73
CA ILE A 116 -6.05 -6.23 6.87
C ILE A 116 -5.98 -7.67 6.39
N PHE A 117 -6.77 -8.01 5.37
CA PHE A 117 -6.81 -9.35 4.79
C PHE A 117 -5.46 -9.72 4.16
N TYR A 118 -4.85 -8.80 3.40
CA TYR A 118 -3.50 -8.95 2.87
C TYR A 118 -2.47 -9.24 3.98
N GLY A 119 -2.52 -8.50 5.08
CA GLY A 119 -1.64 -8.73 6.23
C GLY A 119 -1.82 -10.12 6.86
N PHE A 120 -3.06 -10.60 6.93
CA PHE A 120 -3.37 -11.94 7.41
C PHE A 120 -2.79 -13.03 6.49
N VAL A 121 -3.02 -12.92 5.18
CA VAL A 121 -2.47 -13.84 4.18
C VAL A 121 -0.93 -13.83 4.24
N GLN A 122 -0.32 -12.65 4.31
CA GLN A 122 1.13 -12.51 4.43
C GLN A 122 1.70 -13.22 5.67
N GLY A 123 0.98 -13.20 6.80
CA GLY A 123 1.37 -13.89 8.03
C GLY A 123 1.31 -15.42 7.93
N ILE A 124 0.43 -15.95 7.09
CA ILE A 124 0.26 -17.40 6.89
C ILE A 124 1.15 -17.94 5.76
N THR A 125 1.50 -17.10 4.79
CA THR A 125 2.29 -17.46 3.59
C THR A 125 3.55 -18.28 3.89
N PRO A 126 4.40 -17.97 4.90
CA PRO A 126 5.58 -18.80 5.19
C PRO A 126 5.26 -20.25 5.57
N LYS A 127 4.05 -20.51 6.08
CA LYS A 127 3.61 -21.85 6.46
C LYS A 127 3.08 -22.65 5.26
N ILE A 128 2.54 -21.94 4.26
CA ILE A 128 1.95 -22.53 3.05
C ILE A 128 3.01 -22.79 1.98
N LEU A 129 4.03 -21.93 1.90
CA LEU A 129 5.10 -22.07 0.93
C LEU A 129 5.91 -23.32 1.26
N SER A 130 5.85 -24.28 0.35
CA SER A 130 6.57 -25.56 0.47
C SER A 130 8.08 -25.32 0.55
N GLN A 131 8.71 -25.83 1.61
CA GLN A 131 10.16 -25.77 1.80
C GLN A 131 10.94 -26.63 0.76
N ASN A 132 10.23 -27.47 0.01
CA ASN A 132 10.83 -28.41 -0.94
C ASN A 132 11.06 -27.85 -2.34
N VAL A 133 10.63 -26.62 -2.62
CA VAL A 133 10.83 -25.97 -3.92
C VAL A 133 11.97 -24.97 -3.86
N SER A 134 12.89 -25.02 -4.83
CA SER A 134 14.02 -24.06 -4.86
C SER A 134 13.50 -22.61 -4.89
N ILE A 135 14.12 -21.75 -4.10
CA ILE A 135 13.77 -20.32 -3.97
C ILE A 135 13.70 -19.64 -5.33
N GLY A 136 14.60 -19.96 -6.25
CA GLY A 136 14.59 -19.37 -7.60
C GLY A 136 13.36 -19.73 -8.44
N LYS A 137 12.82 -20.95 -8.31
CA LYS A 137 11.59 -21.35 -9.00
C LYS A 137 10.37 -20.64 -8.41
N GLN A 138 10.30 -20.56 -7.09
CA GLN A 138 9.21 -19.82 -6.39
C GLN A 138 9.21 -18.35 -6.79
N THR A 139 10.38 -17.69 -6.78
CA THR A 139 10.49 -16.28 -7.15
C THR A 139 10.02 -16.03 -8.59
N LYS A 140 10.41 -16.88 -9.54
CA LYS A 140 9.95 -16.76 -10.94
C LYS A 140 8.44 -16.92 -11.06
N TYR A 141 7.86 -17.90 -10.39
CA TYR A 141 6.42 -18.15 -10.40
C TYR A 141 5.64 -16.94 -9.86
N TRP A 142 6.00 -16.44 -8.67
CA TRP A 142 5.35 -15.29 -8.08
C TRP A 142 5.56 -14.00 -8.87
N ALA A 143 6.74 -13.79 -9.45
CA ALA A 143 7.00 -12.65 -10.33
C ALA A 143 6.12 -12.69 -11.58
N SER A 144 5.91 -13.88 -12.17
CA SER A 144 5.02 -14.05 -13.32
C SER A 144 3.56 -13.73 -12.98
N LEU A 145 3.09 -14.14 -11.81
CA LEU A 145 1.74 -13.79 -11.32
C LEU A 145 1.59 -12.28 -11.10
N LEU A 146 2.58 -11.63 -10.48
CA LEU A 146 2.57 -10.18 -10.25
C LEU A 146 2.51 -9.36 -11.55
N ILE A 147 3.07 -9.87 -12.65
CA ILE A 147 2.99 -9.25 -13.96
C ILE A 147 1.69 -9.62 -14.67
N GLY A 148 1.29 -10.89 -14.61
CA GLY A 148 0.15 -11.42 -15.34
C GLY A 148 -1.20 -10.88 -14.85
N ILE A 149 -1.36 -10.70 -13.53
CA ILE A 149 -2.62 -10.25 -12.94
C ILE A 149 -3.02 -8.83 -13.38
N PRO A 150 -2.14 -7.80 -13.34
CA PRO A 150 -2.47 -6.48 -13.87
C PRO A 150 -2.76 -6.46 -15.38
N ILE A 151 -2.05 -7.27 -16.17
CA ILE A 151 -2.31 -7.40 -17.61
C ILE A 151 -3.69 -8.00 -17.83
N LEU A 152 -4.04 -9.06 -17.10
CA LEU A 152 -5.36 -9.68 -17.17
C LEU A 152 -6.46 -8.67 -16.79
N LEU A 153 -6.25 -7.87 -15.74
CA LEU A 153 -7.17 -6.82 -15.33
C LEU A 153 -7.40 -5.82 -16.47
N LEU A 154 -6.32 -5.35 -17.08
CA LEU A 154 -6.38 -4.39 -18.19
C LEU A 154 -7.16 -4.95 -19.37
N LEU A 155 -6.90 -6.19 -19.77
CA LEU A 155 -7.61 -6.85 -20.86
C LEU A 155 -9.09 -7.05 -20.54
N LEU A 156 -9.42 -7.58 -19.37
CA LEU A 156 -10.82 -7.81 -18.98
C LEU A 156 -11.59 -6.49 -18.86
N SER A 157 -10.98 -5.46 -18.29
CA SER A 157 -11.64 -4.15 -18.14
C SER A 157 -11.85 -3.43 -19.49
N SER A 158 -11.02 -3.72 -20.51
CA SER A 158 -11.21 -3.18 -21.85
C SER A 158 -12.33 -3.86 -22.61
N TYR A 159 -12.51 -5.18 -22.42
CA TYR A 159 -13.56 -5.94 -23.08
C TYR A 159 -14.94 -5.76 -22.43
N PHE A 160 -14.99 -5.60 -21.11
CA PHE A 160 -16.22 -5.55 -20.33
C PHE A 160 -16.33 -4.20 -19.59
N GLU A 161 -16.54 -3.13 -20.33
CA GLU A 161 -16.60 -1.77 -19.77
C GLU A 161 -17.67 -1.60 -18.69
N GLU A 162 -18.82 -2.24 -18.87
CA GLU A 162 -19.97 -2.18 -17.97
C GLU A 162 -19.68 -2.81 -16.59
N TYR A 163 -18.76 -3.78 -16.54
CA TYR A 163 -18.41 -4.54 -15.33
C TYR A 163 -17.04 -4.15 -14.73
N LYS A 164 -16.46 -3.03 -15.14
CA LYS A 164 -15.11 -2.57 -14.71
C LYS A 164 -14.90 -2.63 -13.19
N LEU A 165 -15.89 -2.20 -12.42
CA LEU A 165 -15.81 -2.18 -10.95
C LEU A 165 -15.71 -3.59 -10.38
N TYR A 166 -16.58 -4.48 -10.80
CA TYR A 166 -16.63 -5.87 -10.32
C TYR A 166 -15.38 -6.65 -10.72
N ILE A 167 -14.91 -6.46 -11.95
CA ILE A 167 -13.68 -7.06 -12.45
C ILE A 167 -12.49 -6.59 -11.62
N THR A 168 -12.38 -5.28 -11.37
CA THR A 168 -11.27 -4.71 -10.59
C THR A 168 -11.26 -5.27 -9.17
N ILE A 169 -12.40 -5.30 -8.48
CA ILE A 169 -12.51 -5.86 -7.13
C ILE A 169 -12.15 -7.35 -7.13
N SER A 170 -12.68 -8.14 -8.06
CA SER A 170 -12.43 -9.58 -8.13
C SER A 170 -10.96 -9.90 -8.39
N VAL A 171 -10.33 -9.20 -9.33
CA VAL A 171 -8.90 -9.40 -9.65
C VAL A 171 -8.01 -8.97 -8.48
N LEU A 172 -8.37 -7.92 -7.75
CA LEU A 172 -7.63 -7.49 -6.55
C LEU A 172 -7.67 -8.50 -5.41
N PHE A 173 -8.76 -9.26 -5.26
CA PHE A 173 -8.81 -10.35 -4.28
C PHE A 173 -7.90 -11.54 -4.66
N ILE A 174 -7.59 -11.70 -5.94
CA ILE A 174 -6.67 -12.73 -6.44
C ILE A 174 -5.21 -12.25 -6.35
N PHE A 175 -4.99 -10.93 -6.47
CA PHE A 175 -3.69 -10.28 -6.40
C PHE A 175 -3.16 -10.18 -4.96
#